data_471dae754c7394dd84a2402cbe5cd915
#
_entry.id   471dae754c7394dd84a2402cbe5cd915
#
_cell.length_a   1.000
_cell.length_b   1.000
_cell.length_c   1.000
_cell.angle_alpha   90.00
_cell.angle_beta   90.00
_cell.angle_gamma   90.00
#
_symmetry.space_group_name_H-M   'P 1'
#
loop_
_entity.id
_entity.type
_entity.pdbx_description
1 polymer ?
#
loop_
_entity_poly.entity_id
_entity_poly.type
_entity_poly.pdbx_seq_one_letter_code
_entity_poly.pdbx_strand_id
1 'polypeptide(L)'
;MSKADKTLEKILSATADANIRFDDVISLMPRLGFHLRIRGSHHIFTRPGIEVLIDLQPVHGKCKPYQVRQIRDVLIKFNIAL
;
A
#
# COMPACT_ATOMS: atom_id res chain seq x y z
N MET A 1 -9.87 -16.32 -4.05
CA MET A 1 -8.87 -15.29 -3.76
C MET A 1 -9.13 -14.68 -2.39
N SER A 2 -8.08 -14.44 -1.64
CA SER A 2 -8.21 -13.73 -0.36
C SER A 2 -8.45 -12.23 -0.60
N LYS A 3 -8.84 -11.52 0.47
CA LYS A 3 -9.00 -10.07 0.39
C LYS A 3 -7.67 -9.39 0.05
N ALA A 4 -6.55 -9.91 0.57
CA ALA A 4 -5.23 -9.37 0.27
C ALA A 4 -4.90 -9.52 -1.21
N ASP A 5 -5.20 -10.67 -1.80
CA ASP A 5 -4.99 -10.89 -3.24
C ASP A 5 -5.79 -9.91 -4.08
N LYS A 6 -7.05 -9.69 -3.70
CA LYS A 6 -7.93 -8.76 -4.43
C LYS A 6 -7.42 -7.32 -4.34
N THR A 7 -6.97 -6.90 -3.17
CA THR A 7 -6.42 -5.56 -2.97
C THR A 7 -5.15 -5.38 -3.79
N LEU A 8 -4.25 -6.36 -3.74
CA LEU A 8 -3.01 -6.31 -4.51
C LEU A 8 -3.29 -6.23 -6.01
N GLU A 9 -4.20 -7.06 -6.51
CA GLU A 9 -4.59 -7.05 -7.91
C GLU A 9 -5.15 -5.69 -8.32
N LYS A 10 -5.99 -5.10 -7.48
CA LYS A 10 -6.60 -3.80 -7.72
C LYS A 10 -5.54 -2.70 -7.80
N ILE A 11 -4.54 -2.74 -6.92
CA ILE A 11 -3.43 -1.79 -6.95
C ILE A 11 -2.61 -1.96 -8.23
N LEU A 12 -2.25 -3.19 -8.57
CA LEU A 12 -1.40 -3.47 -9.73
C LEU A 12 -2.09 -3.19 -11.07
N SER A 13 -3.41 -3.32 -11.12
CA SER A 13 -4.17 -3.08 -12.36
C SER A 13 -4.18 -1.61 -12.80
N ALA A 14 -3.94 -0.69 -11.88
CA ALA A 14 -3.95 0.75 -12.12
C ALA A 14 -5.29 1.30 -12.62
N THR A 15 -6.39 0.57 -12.40
CA THR A 15 -7.71 0.96 -12.91
C THR A 15 -8.62 1.57 -11.87
N ALA A 16 -8.20 1.59 -10.59
CA ALA A 16 -9.06 2.00 -9.49
C ALA A 16 -8.31 2.83 -8.44
N ASP A 17 -7.32 3.62 -8.84
CA ASP A 17 -6.45 4.35 -7.91
C ASP A 17 -7.24 5.29 -6.98
N ALA A 18 -8.38 5.81 -7.41
CA ALA A 18 -9.23 6.68 -6.59
C ALA A 18 -10.16 5.90 -5.66
N ASN A 19 -10.20 4.58 -5.73
CA ASN A 19 -11.14 3.73 -5.01
C ASN A 19 -10.47 2.62 -4.22
N ILE A 20 -9.27 2.84 -3.72
CA ILE A 20 -8.58 1.89 -2.85
C ILE A 20 -8.85 2.27 -1.40
N ARG A 21 -9.48 1.38 -0.65
CA ARG A 21 -9.77 1.61 0.76
C ARG A 21 -8.51 1.57 1.60
N PHE A 22 -8.37 2.55 2.48
CA PHE A 22 -7.21 2.65 3.35
C PHE A 22 -7.04 1.40 4.23
N ASP A 23 -8.14 0.90 4.82
CA ASP A 23 -8.09 -0.29 5.67
C ASP A 23 -7.62 -1.53 4.91
N ASP A 24 -7.95 -1.64 3.64
CA ASP A 24 -7.50 -2.76 2.81
C ASP A 24 -5.99 -2.72 2.61
N VAL A 25 -5.43 -1.53 2.43
CA VAL A 25 -3.99 -1.36 2.29
C VAL A 25 -3.28 -1.64 3.62
N ILE A 26 -3.83 -1.17 4.74
CA ILE A 26 -3.27 -1.45 6.06
C ILE A 26 -3.20 -2.96 6.33
N SER A 27 -4.19 -3.71 5.86
CA SER A 27 -4.20 -5.17 5.99
C SER A 27 -3.23 -5.86 5.04
N LEU A 28 -3.05 -5.30 3.85
CA LEU A 28 -2.19 -5.89 2.82
C LEU A 28 -0.70 -5.71 3.12
N MET A 29 -0.29 -4.51 3.50
CA MET A 29 1.13 -4.16 3.56
C MET A 29 1.97 -5.07 4.48
N PRO A 30 1.50 -5.46 5.69
CA PRO A 30 2.26 -6.40 6.50
C PRO A 30 2.47 -7.75 5.82
N ARG A 31 1.49 -8.20 5.03
CA ARG A 31 1.60 -9.47 4.30
C ARG A 31 2.61 -9.40 3.16
N LEU A 32 2.94 -8.19 2.73
CA LEU A 32 4.01 -7.95 1.74
C LEU A 32 5.37 -7.72 2.40
N GLY A 33 5.46 -7.88 3.72
CA GLY A 33 6.72 -7.75 4.45
C GLY A 33 7.01 -6.36 4.97
N PHE A 34 6.05 -5.44 4.92
CA PHE A 34 6.24 -4.08 5.43
C PHE A 34 5.91 -4.00 6.91
N HIS A 35 6.68 -3.17 7.61
CA HIS A 35 6.45 -2.84 9.01
C HIS A 35 5.73 -1.50 9.10
N LEU A 36 4.72 -1.40 9.96
CA LEU A 36 3.93 -0.19 10.15
C LEU A 36 4.41 0.58 11.37
N ARG A 37 4.53 1.90 11.21
CA ARG A 37 4.79 2.84 12.28
C ARG A 37 3.80 3.99 12.14
N ILE A 38 3.08 4.31 13.22
CA ILE A 38 2.08 5.36 13.19
C ILE A 38 2.59 6.57 13.95
N ARG A 39 2.53 7.75 13.29
CA ARG A 39 2.87 9.03 13.89
C ARG A 39 1.78 10.04 13.55
N GLY A 40 0.90 10.32 14.53
CA GLY A 40 -0.29 11.13 14.26
C GLY A 40 -1.18 10.48 13.23
N SER A 41 -1.48 11.18 12.14
CA SER A 41 -2.27 10.63 11.04
C SER A 41 -1.42 9.93 9.98
N HIS A 42 -0.07 9.92 10.16
CA HIS A 42 0.83 9.29 9.20
C HIS A 42 1.00 7.82 9.51
N HIS A 43 0.78 6.98 8.50
CA HIS A 43 1.03 5.54 8.56
C HIS A 43 2.24 5.24 7.70
N ILE A 44 3.37 4.99 8.36
CA ILE A 44 4.67 4.88 7.70
C ILE A 44 5.04 3.41 7.57
N PHE A 45 5.26 2.97 6.35
CA PHE A 45 5.62 1.58 6.04
C PHE A 45 7.07 1.51 5.59
N THR A 46 7.81 0.58 6.17
CA THR A 46 9.19 0.28 5.79
C THR A 46 9.36 -1.21 5.61
N ARG A 47 10.33 -1.62 4.79
CA ARG A 47 10.62 -3.04 4.56
C ARG A 47 12.13 -3.24 4.53
N PRO A 48 12.65 -4.25 5.28
CA PRO A 48 14.08 -4.55 5.24
C PRO A 48 14.55 -4.79 3.81
N GLY A 49 15.71 -4.23 3.47
CA GLY A 49 16.28 -4.38 2.13
C GLY A 49 15.78 -3.35 1.11
N ILE A 50 14.85 -2.49 1.51
CA ILE A 50 14.33 -1.42 0.65
C ILE A 50 14.52 -0.09 1.37
N GLU A 51 15.18 0.86 0.71
CA GLU A 51 15.43 2.19 1.30
C GLU A 51 14.28 3.16 1.07
N VAL A 52 13.17 2.67 0.52
CA VAL A 52 12.00 3.50 0.25
C VAL A 52 11.05 3.44 1.43
N LEU A 53 10.58 4.59 1.85
CA LEU A 53 9.58 4.74 2.90
C LEU A 53 8.26 5.14 2.24
N ILE A 54 7.17 4.48 2.63
CA ILE A 54 5.83 4.79 2.14
C ILE A 54 5.05 5.40 3.28
N ASP A 55 4.62 6.66 3.11
CA ASP A 55 3.84 7.39 4.11
C ASP A 55 2.43 7.59 3.58
N LEU A 56 1.45 7.01 4.28
CA LEU A 56 0.05 7.05 3.88
C LEU A 56 -0.78 7.81 4.90
N GLN A 57 -1.68 8.66 4.39
CA GLN A 57 -2.70 9.33 5.19
C GLN A 57 -4.05 9.07 4.56
N PRO A 58 -5.05 8.60 5.34
CA PRO A 58 -6.38 8.37 4.76
C PRO A 58 -7.10 9.69 4.48
N VAL A 59 -7.88 9.71 3.40
CA VAL A 59 -8.80 10.79 3.08
C VAL A 59 -10.16 10.15 2.84
N HIS A 60 -11.11 10.41 3.73
CA HIS A 60 -12.45 9.81 3.67
C HIS A 60 -12.39 8.28 3.56
N GLY A 61 -11.47 7.68 4.32
CA GLY A 61 -11.32 6.22 4.36
C GLY A 61 -10.63 5.61 3.16
N LYS A 62 -10.06 6.41 2.28
CA LYS A 62 -9.39 5.93 1.07
C LYS A 62 -7.96 6.43 0.99
N CYS A 63 -7.12 5.71 0.24
CA CYS A 63 -5.80 6.19 -0.13
C CYS A 63 -5.92 7.24 -1.22
N LYS A 64 -5.04 8.23 -1.20
CA LYS A 64 -4.97 9.20 -2.31
C LYS A 64 -4.39 8.50 -3.55
N PRO A 65 -4.83 8.87 -4.76
CA PRO A 65 -4.34 8.22 -5.98
C PRO A 65 -2.81 8.22 -6.10
N TYR A 66 -2.13 9.31 -5.74
CA TYR A 66 -0.68 9.35 -5.85
C TYR A 66 -0.01 8.37 -4.86
N GLN A 67 -0.64 8.11 -3.72
CA GLN A 67 -0.13 7.13 -2.75
C GLN A 67 -0.25 5.71 -3.32
N VAL A 68 -1.36 5.42 -3.97
CA VAL A 68 -1.57 4.12 -4.64
C VAL A 68 -0.51 3.92 -5.73
N ARG A 69 -0.23 4.95 -6.51
CA ARG A 69 0.82 4.89 -7.54
C ARG A 69 2.19 4.64 -6.92
N GLN A 70 2.50 5.28 -5.80
CA GLN A 70 3.77 5.07 -5.10
C GLN A 70 3.91 3.62 -4.65
N ILE A 71 2.84 3.06 -4.05
CA ILE A 71 2.84 1.66 -3.62
C ILE A 71 3.10 0.75 -4.82
N ARG A 72 2.36 0.95 -5.90
CA ARG A 72 2.51 0.14 -7.12
C ARG A 72 3.93 0.21 -7.67
N ASP A 73 4.50 1.40 -7.75
CA ASP A 73 5.85 1.57 -8.28
C ASP A 73 6.88 0.83 -7.44
N VAL A 74 6.75 0.87 -6.11
CA VAL A 74 7.64 0.15 -5.21
C VAL A 74 7.48 -1.36 -5.38
N LEU A 75 6.25 -1.85 -5.45
CA LEU A 75 5.99 -3.29 -5.61
C LEU A 75 6.58 -3.81 -6.92
N ILE A 76 6.45 -3.04 -7.99
CA ILE A 76 6.99 -3.43 -9.30
C ILE A 76 8.52 -3.34 -9.30
N LYS A 77 9.07 -2.25 -8.82
CA LYS A 77 10.52 -2.01 -8.84
C LYS A 77 11.28 -3.09 -8.06
N PHE A 78 10.76 -3.49 -6.90
CA PHE A 78 11.42 -4.46 -6.03
C PHE A 78 10.87 -5.86 -6.15
N ASN A 79 9.98 -6.09 -7.12
CA ASN A 79 9.40 -7.40 -7.40
C ASN A 79 8.76 -8.03 -6.15
N ILE A 80 7.97 -7.24 -5.45
CA ILE A 80 7.31 -7.67 -4.21
C ILE A 80 5.94 -8.27 -4.54
N ALA A 81 5.69 -9.46 -3.99
CA ALA A 81 4.43 -10.17 -4.20
C ALA A 81 4.03 -10.93 -2.93
N LEU A 82 2.80 -11.40 -2.91
CA LEU A 82 2.33 -12.29 -1.84
C LEU A 82 2.94 -13.67 -1.93
#